data_c0e63000eccaec14e0b4064ae74c5c8c
#
_entry.id   c0e63000eccaec14e0b4064ae74c5c8c
#
_cell.length_a   1.000
_cell.length_b   1.000
_cell.length_c   1.000
_cell.angle_alpha   90.00
_cell.angle_beta   90.00
_cell.angle_gamma   90.00
#
_symmetry.space_group_name_H-M   'P 1'
#
loop_
_entity.id
_entity.type
_entity.pdbx_description
1 polymer ?
#
loop_
_entity_poly.entity_id
_entity_poly.type
_entity_poly.pdbx_seq_one_letter_code
_entity_poly.pdbx_strand_id
1 'polypeptide(L)' 'MIRFDAKALYAALDEQRRARGLTWADVARETGVAASTLKRTQDGGRLELDGALAMVTWLGRTVESFTRKT' A
#
# COMPACT_ATOMS: atom_id res chain seq x y z
N MET A 1 -10.94 -18.08 -5.79
CA MET A 1 -10.07 -17.68 -4.68
C MET A 1 -9.97 -16.16 -4.65
N ILE A 2 -9.95 -15.59 -3.48
CA ILE A 2 -9.79 -14.14 -3.33
C ILE A 2 -8.33 -13.84 -3.03
N ARG A 3 -7.76 -12.88 -3.74
CA ARG A 3 -6.38 -12.47 -3.56
C ARG A 3 -6.29 -10.98 -3.22
N PHE A 4 -5.29 -10.63 -2.46
CA PHE A 4 -4.98 -9.23 -2.19
C PHE A 4 -4.26 -8.64 -3.39
N ASP A 5 -4.76 -7.51 -3.89
CA ASP A 5 -4.19 -6.84 -5.05
C ASP A 5 -3.14 -5.81 -4.63
N ALA A 6 -1.92 -6.28 -4.46
CA ALA A 6 -0.82 -5.44 -4.02
C ALA A 6 -0.46 -4.34 -5.03
N LYS A 7 -0.61 -4.63 -6.33
CA LYS A 7 -0.34 -3.62 -7.36
C LYS A 7 -1.34 -2.49 -7.31
N ALA A 8 -2.61 -2.81 -7.07
CA ALA A 8 -3.64 -1.78 -6.90
C ALA A 8 -3.38 -0.95 -5.64
N LEU A 9 -2.92 -1.60 -4.58
CA LEU A 9 -2.54 -0.89 -3.36
C LEU A 9 -1.40 0.09 -3.63
N TYR A 10 -0.36 -0.35 -4.33
CA TYR A 10 0.76 0.53 -4.67
C TYR A 10 0.30 1.74 -5.50
N ALA A 11 -0.56 1.50 -6.48
CA ALA A 11 -1.08 2.58 -7.33
C ALA A 11 -1.84 3.61 -6.49
N ALA A 12 -2.65 3.16 -5.54
CA ALA A 12 -3.40 4.05 -4.65
C ALA A 12 -2.47 4.84 -3.73
N LEU A 13 -1.43 4.18 -3.20
CA LEU A 13 -0.42 4.85 -2.37
C LEU A 13 0.30 5.95 -3.16
N ASP A 14 0.70 5.62 -4.39
CA ASP A 14 1.42 6.56 -5.24
C ASP A 14 0.55 7.76 -5.61
N GLU A 15 -0.72 7.52 -5.92
CA GLU A 15 -1.67 8.57 -6.24
C GLU A 15 -1.84 9.52 -5.06
N GLN A 16 -2.07 9.00 -3.87
CA GLN A 16 -2.24 9.82 -2.68
C GLN A 16 -0.96 10.55 -2.31
N ARG A 17 0.19 9.87 -2.44
CA ARG A 17 1.49 10.49 -2.22
C ARG A 17 1.68 11.73 -3.09
N ARG A 18 1.39 11.59 -4.38
CA ARG A 18 1.53 12.71 -5.34
C ARG A 18 0.55 13.82 -5.02
N ALA A 19 -0.70 13.47 -4.74
CA ALA A 19 -1.73 14.45 -4.43
C ALA A 19 -1.38 15.29 -3.20
N ARG A 20 -0.66 14.69 -2.25
CA ARG A 20 -0.25 15.40 -1.02
C ARG A 20 1.16 15.97 -1.10
N GLY A 21 1.85 15.80 -2.22
CA GLY A 21 3.20 16.31 -2.40
C GLY A 21 4.25 15.63 -1.52
N LEU A 22 4.05 14.35 -1.21
CA LEU A 22 4.93 13.60 -0.33
C LEU A 22 5.99 12.80 -1.09
N THR A 23 7.13 12.56 -0.42
CA THR A 23 8.12 11.60 -0.90
C THR A 23 7.78 10.22 -0.34
N TRP A 24 8.39 9.17 -0.90
CA TRP A 24 8.23 7.83 -0.34
C TRP A 24 8.78 7.74 1.09
N ALA A 25 9.82 8.51 1.41
CA ALA A 25 10.33 8.58 2.78
C ALA A 25 9.27 9.15 3.74
N ASP A 26 8.51 10.14 3.27
CA ASP A 26 7.41 10.70 4.06
C ASP A 26 6.32 9.66 4.30
N VAL A 27 5.95 8.91 3.26
CA VAL A 27 4.94 7.85 3.37
C VAL A 27 5.41 6.77 4.35
N ALA A 28 6.69 6.38 4.26
CA ALA A 28 7.27 5.40 5.19
C ALA A 28 7.15 5.88 6.63
N ARG A 29 7.45 7.14 6.87
CA ARG A 29 7.37 7.72 8.22
C ARG A 29 5.93 7.76 8.73
N GLU A 30 4.99 8.12 7.86
CA GLU A 30 3.58 8.23 8.26
C GLU A 30 2.91 6.88 8.47
N THR A 31 3.27 5.89 7.67
CA THR A 31 2.69 4.54 7.79
C THR A 31 3.39 3.67 8.82
N GLY A 32 4.64 3.99 9.13
CA GLY A 32 5.48 3.11 9.93
C GLY A 32 6.00 1.90 9.15
N VAL A 33 5.86 1.92 7.83
CA VAL A 33 6.30 0.83 6.94
C VAL A 33 7.60 1.27 6.26
N ALA A 34 8.60 0.39 6.25
CA ALA A 34 9.88 0.71 5.62
C ALA A 34 9.72 1.04 4.14
N ALA A 35 10.50 2.01 3.64
CA ALA A 35 10.44 2.42 2.24
C ALA A 35 10.68 1.25 1.29
N SER A 36 11.58 0.33 1.65
CA SER A 36 11.84 -0.86 0.85
C SER A 36 10.62 -1.78 0.75
N THR A 37 9.82 -1.86 1.81
CA THR A 37 8.58 -2.64 1.81
C THR A 37 7.53 -1.96 0.93
N LEU A 38 7.40 -0.64 1.02
CA LEU A 38 6.51 0.11 0.14
C LEU A 38 6.86 -0.14 -1.33
N LYS A 39 8.15 -0.10 -1.64
CA LYS A 39 8.62 -0.30 -3.00
C LYS A 39 8.34 -1.71 -3.52
N ARG A 40 8.48 -2.73 -2.65
CA ARG A 40 8.17 -4.12 -3.03
C ARG A 40 6.71 -4.32 -3.38
N THR A 41 5.82 -3.52 -2.84
CA THR A 41 4.40 -3.56 -3.17
C THR A 41 4.16 -3.33 -4.66
N GLN A 42 5.01 -2.54 -5.30
CA GLN A 42 4.96 -2.27 -6.72
C GLN A 42 5.05 -3.54 -7.55
N ASP A 43 5.84 -4.51 -7.11
CA ASP A 43 6.06 -5.75 -7.84
C ASP A 43 4.91 -6.75 -7.70
N GLY A 44 3.97 -6.45 -6.82
CA GLY A 44 2.81 -7.32 -6.61
C GLY A 44 3.12 -8.57 -5.81
N GLY A 45 4.24 -8.57 -5.09
CA GLY A 45 4.65 -9.70 -4.26
C GLY A 45 3.87 -9.79 -2.96
N ARG A 46 4.30 -10.74 -2.13
CA ARG A 46 3.69 -10.93 -0.81
C ARG A 46 3.93 -9.74 0.09
N LEU A 47 2.91 -9.39 0.85
CA LEU A 47 3.01 -8.36 1.87
C LEU A 47 2.79 -8.97 3.24
N GLU A 48 3.52 -8.47 4.23
CA GLU A 48 3.24 -8.75 5.62
C GLU A 48 1.90 -8.12 5.98
N LEU A 49 1.09 -8.83 6.77
CA LEU A 49 -0.25 -8.39 7.11
C LEU A 49 -0.27 -7.02 7.79
N ASP A 50 0.59 -6.81 8.78
CA ASP A 50 0.62 -5.55 9.51
C ASP A 50 1.01 -4.39 8.61
N GLY A 51 1.95 -4.61 7.69
CA GLY A 51 2.34 -3.60 6.72
C GLY A 51 1.20 -3.25 5.78
N ALA A 52 0.49 -4.26 5.30
CA ALA A 52 -0.67 -4.05 4.42
C ALA A 52 -1.76 -3.26 5.14
N LEU A 53 -2.05 -3.61 6.39
CA LEU A 53 -3.04 -2.89 7.19
C LEU A 53 -2.65 -1.44 7.41
N ALA A 54 -1.38 -1.17 7.69
CA ALA A 54 -0.88 0.19 7.88
C ALA A 54 -1.06 1.03 6.61
N MET A 55 -0.74 0.46 5.45
CA MET A 55 -0.89 1.14 4.17
C MET A 55 -2.35 1.44 3.86
N VAL A 56 -3.22 0.46 4.04
CA VAL A 56 -4.66 0.61 3.79
C VAL A 56 -5.27 1.65 4.73
N THR A 57 -4.87 1.62 6.00
CA THR A 57 -5.33 2.60 6.99
C THR A 57 -4.89 4.01 6.63
N TRP A 58 -3.65 4.16 6.17
CA TRP A 58 -3.13 5.46 5.76
C TRP A 58 -3.96 6.06 4.61
N LEU A 59 -4.46 5.19 3.71
CA LEU A 59 -5.32 5.60 2.61
C LEU A 59 -6.76 5.92 3.05
N GLY A 60 -7.13 5.57 4.28
CA GLY A 60 -8.49 5.70 4.73
C GLY A 60 -9.44 4.74 4.04
N ARG A 61 -8.96 3.59 3.61
CA ARG A 61 -9.73 2.56 2.90
C ARG A 61 -9.73 1.25 3.69
N THR A 62 -10.36 0.23 3.14
CA THR A 62 -10.44 -1.08 3.77
C THR A 62 -9.65 -2.11 2.97
N VAL A 63 -9.27 -3.21 3.62
CA VAL A 63 -8.59 -4.32 2.95
C VAL A 63 -9.41 -4.83 1.77
N GLU A 64 -10.74 -4.88 1.93
CA GLU A 64 -11.63 -5.35 0.88
C GLU A 64 -11.53 -4.54 -0.40
N SER A 65 -11.17 -3.25 -0.30
CA SER A 65 -10.99 -2.39 -1.48
C SER A 65 -9.88 -2.88 -2.39
N PHE A 66 -8.97 -3.69 -1.86
CA PHE A 66 -7.80 -4.18 -2.58
C PHE A 66 -7.79 -5.70 -2.75
N THR A 67 -8.96 -6.32 -2.71
CA THR A 67 -9.08 -7.74 -2.99
C THR A 67 -9.66 -7.93 -4.38
N ARG A 68 -9.32 -9.05 -4.99
CA ARG A 68 -9.89 -9.44 -6.28
C ARG A 68 -10.13 -10.94 -6.32
N LYS A 69 -11.12 -11.35 -7.08
CA LYS A 69 -11.40 -12.76 -7.35
C LYS A 69 -10.51 -13.25 -8.49
N THR A 70 -9.89 -14.37 -8.27
CA THR A 70 -9.11 -15.03 -9.32
C THR A 70 -9.56 -16.47 -9.51
#